data_6895b2111ab78af217a1a75c730ed358
#
_entry.id   6895b2111ab78af217a1a75c730ed358
#
_cell.length_a   1.000
_cell.length_b   1.000
_cell.length_c   1.000
_cell.angle_alpha   90.00
_cell.angle_beta   90.00
_cell.angle_gamma   90.00
#
_symmetry.space_group_name_H-M   'P 1'
#
loop_
_entity.id
_entity.type
_entity.pdbx_description
1 polymer ?
#
loop_
_entity_poly.entity_id
_entity_poly.type
_entity_poly.pdbx_seq_one_letter_code
_entity_poly.pdbx_strand_id
1 'polypeptide(L)'
;MQLNDYKNWPERSLSYLCRNFDNLNKGSDYSNVKPAIHIGFLDFTLFPEQPEFHAVYKMQNIKNHKIYTDKFILHVIESNNVQLATEEDHHYEIDKWASLFKANTWEDIRMLIQDNPTLQTAAETLYRLNMDERFRETCERFEQAEIEHNGLLQRNAMLTQTNLELTQTNQELTVKIAELEALLASRSSTDTK
;
A
#
# COMPACT_ATOMS: atom_id res chain seq x y z
N MET A 1 9.65 -2.32 1.72
CA MET A 1 8.48 -2.93 2.38
C MET A 1 7.43 -1.86 2.61
N GLN A 2 6.14 -2.17 2.49
CA GLN A 2 5.05 -1.26 2.84
C GLN A 2 4.27 -1.85 4.02
N LEU A 3 4.26 -1.12 5.14
CA LEU A 3 3.61 -1.57 6.38
C LEU A 3 2.11 -1.24 6.40
N ASN A 4 1.73 -0.09 5.86
CA ASN A 4 0.36 0.40 5.89
C ASN A 4 -0.33 0.29 4.53
N ASP A 5 -1.59 -0.13 4.54
CA ASP A 5 -2.43 -0.18 3.35
C ASP A 5 -3.09 1.18 3.07
N TYR A 6 -2.48 1.97 2.21
CA TYR A 6 -3.03 3.26 1.75
C TYR A 6 -4.04 3.12 0.61
N LYS A 7 -4.48 1.90 0.28
CA LYS A 7 -5.43 1.60 -0.81
C LYS A 7 -4.99 2.07 -2.20
N ASN A 8 -3.69 2.23 -2.43
CA ASN A 8 -3.11 2.71 -3.68
C ASN A 8 -1.91 1.89 -4.16
N TRP A 9 -1.71 0.70 -3.58
CA TRP A 9 -0.59 -0.15 -3.94
C TRP A 9 -0.56 -0.55 -5.42
N PRO A 10 -1.68 -0.94 -6.07
CA PRO A 10 -1.67 -1.29 -7.49
C PRO A 10 -1.12 -0.18 -8.37
N GLU A 11 -1.59 1.06 -8.20
CA GLU A 11 -1.17 2.21 -8.99
C GLU A 11 0.28 2.58 -8.70
N ARG A 12 0.68 2.52 -7.44
CA ARG A 12 2.03 2.82 -6.98
C ARG A 12 3.04 1.82 -7.53
N SER A 13 2.78 0.52 -7.41
CA SER A 13 3.66 -0.54 -7.89
C SER A 13 3.81 -0.49 -9.41
N LEU A 14 2.72 -0.27 -10.14
CA LEU A 14 2.74 -0.09 -11.59
C LEU A 14 3.54 1.16 -11.99
N SER A 15 3.40 2.27 -11.27
CA SER A 15 4.18 3.49 -11.53
C SER A 15 5.68 3.25 -11.41
N TYR A 16 6.13 2.51 -10.38
CA TYR A 16 7.53 2.15 -10.23
C TYR A 16 8.00 1.17 -11.31
N LEU A 17 7.19 0.18 -11.63
CA LEU A 17 7.52 -0.81 -12.66
C LEU A 17 7.64 -0.14 -14.03
N CYS A 18 6.74 0.78 -14.39
CA CYS A 18 6.80 1.56 -15.64
C CYS A 18 8.08 2.40 -15.73
N ARG A 19 8.46 3.08 -14.64
CA ARG A 19 9.72 3.86 -14.60
C ARG A 19 10.94 2.99 -14.80
N ASN A 20 10.95 1.80 -14.23
CA ASN A 20 12.05 0.84 -14.41
C ASN A 20 12.07 0.25 -15.83
N PHE A 21 10.91 0.08 -16.45
CA PHE A 21 10.79 -0.42 -17.82
C PHE A 21 11.22 0.60 -18.87
N ASP A 22 11.03 1.89 -18.59
CA ASP A 22 11.52 2.98 -19.45
C ASP A 22 13.03 3.21 -19.26
N ASN A 23 13.82 2.21 -19.70
CA ASN A 23 15.26 2.14 -19.47
C ASN A 23 16.09 2.33 -20.74
N LEU A 24 15.47 2.80 -21.83
CA LEU A 24 16.15 3.06 -23.09
C LEU A 24 16.69 4.48 -23.17
N ASN A 25 17.87 4.62 -23.75
CA ASN A 25 18.39 5.91 -24.15
C ASN A 25 17.66 6.44 -25.41
N LYS A 26 17.56 7.75 -25.54
CA LYS A 26 16.95 8.38 -26.70
C LYS A 26 17.63 7.91 -28.00
N GLY A 27 16.84 7.37 -28.93
CA GLY A 27 17.31 6.85 -30.21
C GLY A 27 17.75 5.38 -30.19
N SER A 28 17.63 4.67 -29.06
CA SER A 28 17.87 3.23 -28.99
C SER A 28 16.71 2.45 -29.60
N ASP A 29 17.02 1.27 -30.13
CA ASP A 29 16.02 0.33 -30.64
C ASP A 29 15.23 -0.27 -29.46
N TYR A 30 13.90 -0.36 -29.58
CA TYR A 30 13.00 -0.93 -28.55
C TYR A 30 13.27 -2.41 -28.26
N SER A 31 13.89 -3.17 -29.17
CA SER A 31 14.32 -4.56 -28.93
C SER A 31 15.31 -4.66 -27.77
N ASN A 32 16.06 -3.58 -27.49
CA ASN A 32 17.06 -3.51 -26.41
C ASN A 32 16.48 -3.21 -25.03
N VAL A 33 15.15 -3.04 -24.89
CA VAL A 33 14.51 -2.88 -23.57
C VAL A 33 14.87 -4.07 -22.66
N LYS A 34 15.43 -3.76 -21.50
CA LYS A 34 15.74 -4.76 -20.50
C LYS A 34 14.48 -5.14 -19.72
N PRO A 35 14.38 -6.40 -19.23
CA PRO A 35 13.31 -6.76 -18.31
C PRO A 35 13.30 -5.86 -17.08
N ALA A 36 12.10 -5.43 -16.69
CA ALA A 36 11.86 -4.75 -15.42
C ALA A 36 11.07 -5.68 -14.51
N ILE A 37 11.58 -5.89 -13.32
CA ILE A 37 10.95 -6.67 -12.27
C ILE A 37 10.77 -5.75 -11.06
N HIS A 38 9.53 -5.64 -10.56
CA HIS A 38 9.25 -4.96 -9.30
C HIS A 38 8.82 -6.00 -8.28
N ILE A 39 9.45 -5.99 -7.11
CA ILE A 39 9.14 -6.88 -5.99
C ILE A 39 8.64 -6.03 -4.84
N GLY A 40 7.38 -6.24 -4.45
CA GLY A 40 6.75 -5.56 -3.32
C GLY A 40 6.57 -6.50 -2.14
N PHE A 41 7.07 -6.10 -0.96
CA PHE A 41 6.77 -6.74 0.31
C PHE A 41 5.70 -5.93 1.03
N LEU A 42 4.56 -6.56 1.32
CA LEU A 42 3.41 -5.96 1.99
C LEU A 42 3.21 -6.61 3.36
N ASP A 43 2.92 -5.80 4.36
CA ASP A 43 2.49 -6.27 5.69
C ASP A 43 0.96 -6.22 5.85
N PHE A 44 0.25 -6.36 4.75
CA PHE A 44 -1.20 -6.43 4.68
C PHE A 44 -1.63 -7.31 3.50
N THR A 45 -2.87 -7.80 3.52
CA THR A 45 -3.45 -8.58 2.42
C THR A 45 -4.02 -7.63 1.37
N LEU A 46 -3.50 -7.72 0.14
CA LEU A 46 -3.89 -6.82 -0.96
C LEU A 46 -5.31 -7.10 -1.45
N PHE A 47 -5.65 -8.38 -1.61
CA PHE A 47 -6.96 -8.85 -2.05
C PHE A 47 -7.54 -9.83 -1.02
N PRO A 48 -8.28 -9.35 0.00
CA PRO A 48 -8.80 -10.19 1.07
C PRO A 48 -9.73 -11.31 0.62
N GLU A 49 -10.39 -11.14 -0.52
CA GLU A 49 -11.26 -12.15 -1.14
C GLU A 49 -10.50 -13.34 -1.74
N GLN A 50 -9.22 -13.14 -2.04
CA GLN A 50 -8.32 -14.17 -2.58
C GLN A 50 -6.90 -13.96 -2.03
N PRO A 51 -6.65 -14.30 -0.75
CA PRO A 51 -5.35 -14.08 -0.11
C PRO A 51 -4.31 -15.06 -0.68
N GLU A 52 -3.12 -14.53 -0.98
CA GLU A 52 -1.97 -15.29 -1.44
C GLU A 52 -0.74 -14.88 -0.62
N PHE A 53 0.26 -15.76 -0.50
CA PHE A 53 1.55 -15.36 0.06
C PHE A 53 2.41 -14.66 -0.99
N HIS A 54 2.51 -15.25 -2.19
CA HIS A 54 3.32 -14.75 -3.28
C HIS A 54 2.53 -14.77 -4.58
N ALA A 55 2.23 -13.62 -5.12
CA ALA A 55 1.55 -13.44 -6.40
C ALA A 55 2.51 -12.89 -7.46
N VAL A 56 2.41 -13.40 -8.68
CA VAL A 56 3.20 -12.94 -9.83
C VAL A 56 2.29 -12.43 -10.92
N TYR A 57 2.39 -11.15 -11.23
CA TYR A 57 1.56 -10.49 -12.24
C TYR A 57 2.36 -10.23 -13.50
N LYS A 58 1.78 -10.58 -14.64
CA LYS A 58 2.29 -10.31 -15.99
C LYS A 58 1.18 -9.70 -16.85
N MET A 59 1.57 -8.94 -17.84
CA MET A 59 0.63 -8.42 -18.84
C MET A 59 0.18 -9.55 -19.77
N GLN A 60 -1.11 -9.79 -19.87
CA GLN A 60 -1.69 -10.86 -20.72
C GLN A 60 -2.95 -10.42 -21.46
N ASN A 61 -3.24 -11.11 -22.54
CA ASN A 61 -4.51 -10.98 -23.25
C ASN A 61 -5.64 -11.59 -22.42
N ILE A 62 -6.65 -10.81 -22.07
CA ILE A 62 -7.78 -11.22 -21.22
C ILE A 62 -8.68 -12.31 -21.86
N LYS A 63 -8.63 -12.49 -23.19
CA LYS A 63 -9.49 -13.46 -23.91
C LYS A 63 -8.87 -14.87 -23.98
N ASN A 64 -7.56 -14.95 -24.16
CA ASN A 64 -6.86 -16.22 -24.40
C ASN A 64 -5.68 -16.46 -23.46
N HIS A 65 -5.48 -15.60 -22.48
CA HIS A 65 -4.43 -15.63 -21.47
C HIS A 65 -3.00 -15.70 -22.02
N LYS A 66 -2.80 -15.34 -23.30
CA LYS A 66 -1.44 -15.26 -23.87
C LYS A 66 -0.69 -14.12 -23.25
N ILE A 67 0.49 -14.41 -22.69
CA ILE A 67 1.41 -13.40 -22.14
C ILE A 67 1.90 -12.50 -23.28
N TYR A 68 1.78 -11.17 -23.10
CA TYR A 68 2.16 -10.18 -24.07
C TYR A 68 3.67 -9.98 -24.12
N THR A 69 4.32 -9.95 -22.96
CA THR A 69 5.76 -9.82 -22.81
C THR A 69 6.24 -10.43 -21.49
N ASP A 70 7.40 -11.04 -21.49
CA ASP A 70 8.09 -11.52 -20.28
C ASP A 70 9.04 -10.49 -19.67
N LYS A 71 9.07 -9.27 -20.23
CA LYS A 71 9.96 -8.20 -19.77
C LYS A 71 9.31 -7.27 -18.73
N PHE A 72 8.06 -7.51 -18.31
CA PHE A 72 7.30 -6.66 -17.41
C PHE A 72 6.64 -7.53 -16.35
N ILE A 73 7.23 -7.59 -15.16
CA ILE A 73 6.84 -8.55 -14.12
C ILE A 73 6.72 -7.82 -12.78
N LEU A 74 5.60 -8.06 -12.09
CA LEU A 74 5.37 -7.59 -10.74
C LEU A 74 5.22 -8.79 -9.80
N HIS A 75 6.07 -8.86 -8.78
CA HIS A 75 5.94 -9.79 -7.66
C HIS A 75 5.36 -9.05 -6.46
N VAL A 76 4.37 -9.66 -5.82
CA VAL A 76 3.79 -9.18 -4.57
C VAL A 76 3.92 -10.28 -3.52
N ILE A 77 4.55 -9.97 -2.41
CA ILE A 77 4.78 -10.90 -1.29
C ILE A 77 4.08 -10.32 -0.07
N GLU A 78 3.06 -11.02 0.41
CA GLU A 78 2.25 -10.62 1.56
C GLU A 78 2.77 -11.31 2.82
N SER A 79 3.61 -10.61 3.59
CA SER A 79 4.31 -11.17 4.77
C SER A 79 3.35 -11.70 5.85
N ASN A 80 2.12 -11.19 5.90
CA ASN A 80 1.09 -11.65 6.82
C ASN A 80 0.49 -13.01 6.42
N ASN A 81 0.68 -13.43 5.19
CA ASN A 81 0.14 -14.66 4.63
C ASN A 81 1.20 -15.75 4.41
N VAL A 82 2.32 -15.71 5.14
CA VAL A 82 3.42 -16.68 5.00
C VAL A 82 2.97 -18.13 5.16
N GLN A 83 1.92 -18.38 5.92
CA GLN A 83 1.30 -19.71 6.09
C GLN A 83 0.66 -20.26 4.81
N LEU A 84 0.46 -19.42 3.78
CA LEU A 84 -0.04 -19.80 2.46
C LEU A 84 1.10 -20.01 1.44
N ALA A 85 2.37 -19.99 1.89
CA ALA A 85 3.52 -20.25 1.05
C ALA A 85 3.42 -21.64 0.41
N THR A 86 3.66 -21.69 -0.89
CA THR A 86 3.65 -22.93 -1.67
C THR A 86 4.99 -23.68 -1.55
N GLU A 87 5.04 -24.93 -2.02
CA GLU A 87 6.29 -25.66 -2.07
C GLU A 87 7.35 -24.98 -2.95
N GLU A 88 6.93 -24.27 -4.00
CA GLU A 88 7.80 -23.47 -4.85
C GLU A 88 8.38 -22.27 -4.07
N ASP A 89 7.58 -21.59 -3.27
CA ASP A 89 8.02 -20.48 -2.42
C ASP A 89 9.04 -20.95 -1.38
N HIS A 90 8.81 -22.11 -0.76
CA HIS A 90 9.77 -22.74 0.16
C HIS A 90 11.05 -23.17 -0.56
N HIS A 91 10.94 -23.72 -1.78
CA HIS A 91 12.09 -24.14 -2.57
C HIS A 91 13.02 -22.97 -2.91
N TYR A 92 12.45 -21.79 -3.23
CA TYR A 92 13.20 -20.56 -3.48
C TYR A 92 13.42 -19.71 -2.23
N GLU A 93 13.05 -20.21 -1.05
CA GLU A 93 13.24 -19.56 0.26
C GLU A 93 12.58 -18.17 0.37
N ILE A 94 11.53 -17.90 -0.42
CA ILE A 94 10.82 -16.62 -0.42
C ILE A 94 10.18 -16.34 0.94
N ASP A 95 9.66 -17.37 1.59
CA ASP A 95 9.09 -17.36 2.93
C ASP A 95 10.13 -16.96 4.00
N LYS A 96 11.38 -17.42 3.85
CA LYS A 96 12.48 -17.05 4.75
C LYS A 96 12.88 -15.58 4.56
N TRP A 97 12.94 -15.10 3.31
CA TRP A 97 13.17 -13.68 3.03
C TRP A 97 12.06 -12.79 3.59
N ALA A 98 10.79 -13.16 3.39
CA ALA A 98 9.65 -12.44 3.95
C ALA A 98 9.73 -12.38 5.47
N SER A 99 10.07 -13.49 6.11
CA SER A 99 10.27 -13.59 7.57
C SER A 99 11.43 -12.73 8.05
N LEU A 100 12.55 -12.68 7.31
CA LEU A 100 13.69 -11.81 7.64
C LEU A 100 13.30 -10.33 7.63
N PHE A 101 12.53 -9.89 6.62
CA PHE A 101 12.07 -8.50 6.54
C PHE A 101 11.03 -8.14 7.59
N LYS A 102 10.33 -9.13 8.14
CA LYS A 102 9.32 -8.97 9.21
C LYS A 102 9.91 -9.09 10.61
N ALA A 103 11.11 -9.63 10.76
CA ALA A 103 11.74 -9.87 12.03
C ALA A 103 11.96 -8.55 12.79
N ASN A 104 11.47 -8.49 14.05
CA ASN A 104 11.57 -7.32 14.90
C ASN A 104 12.70 -7.44 15.94
N THR A 105 13.24 -8.64 16.14
CA THR A 105 14.29 -8.92 17.12
C THR A 105 15.50 -9.61 16.49
N TRP A 106 16.67 -9.40 17.05
CA TRP A 106 17.89 -10.11 16.63
C TRP A 106 17.83 -11.62 16.94
N GLU A 107 17.03 -12.04 17.90
CA GLU A 107 16.73 -13.44 18.21
C GLU A 107 16.03 -14.12 17.01
N ASP A 108 14.98 -13.47 16.47
CA ASP A 108 14.24 -13.98 15.31
C ASP A 108 15.17 -14.10 14.09
N ILE A 109 15.97 -13.07 13.86
CA ILE A 109 16.95 -13.07 12.75
C ILE A 109 17.94 -14.22 12.90
N ARG A 110 18.49 -14.46 14.10
CA ARG A 110 19.44 -15.55 14.36
C ARG A 110 18.85 -16.92 14.04
N MET A 111 17.59 -17.16 14.42
CA MET A 111 16.91 -18.43 14.11
C MET A 111 16.73 -18.63 12.60
N LEU A 112 16.43 -17.58 11.86
CA LEU A 112 16.21 -17.65 10.42
C LEU A 112 17.48 -17.90 9.60
N ILE A 113 18.65 -17.44 10.10
CA ILE A 113 19.91 -17.47 9.34
C ILE A 113 20.78 -18.70 9.62
N GLN A 114 20.41 -19.56 10.58
CA GLN A 114 21.26 -20.66 11.09
C GLN A 114 21.82 -21.55 9.97
N ASP A 115 21.01 -21.84 8.95
CA ASP A 115 21.37 -22.78 7.87
C ASP A 115 21.38 -22.13 6.48
N ASN A 116 21.41 -20.78 6.40
CA ASN A 116 21.35 -20.08 5.14
C ASN A 116 22.42 -18.99 5.01
N PRO A 117 23.55 -19.25 4.30
CA PRO A 117 24.64 -18.29 4.15
C PRO A 117 24.22 -16.98 3.47
N THR A 118 23.23 -17.02 2.56
CA THR A 118 22.74 -15.82 1.86
C THR A 118 21.99 -14.92 2.81
N LEU A 119 21.09 -15.47 3.62
CA LEU A 119 20.37 -14.73 4.66
C LEU A 119 21.33 -14.23 5.74
N GLN A 120 22.36 -15.01 6.10
CA GLN A 120 23.39 -14.58 7.04
C GLN A 120 24.09 -13.32 6.55
N THR A 121 24.53 -13.28 5.27
CA THR A 121 25.16 -12.11 4.68
C THR A 121 24.25 -10.88 4.68
N ALA A 122 22.95 -11.09 4.40
CA ALA A 122 21.95 -10.03 4.46
C ALA A 122 21.76 -9.50 5.90
N ALA A 123 21.65 -10.40 6.88
CA ALA A 123 21.52 -10.05 8.30
C ALA A 123 22.75 -9.29 8.83
N GLU A 124 23.97 -9.69 8.45
CA GLU A 124 25.20 -8.98 8.80
C GLU A 124 25.23 -7.57 8.20
N THR A 125 24.68 -7.41 6.99
CA THR A 125 24.56 -6.10 6.35
C THR A 125 23.55 -5.22 7.08
N LEU A 126 22.39 -5.76 7.44
CA LEU A 126 21.38 -5.07 8.26
C LEU A 126 21.96 -4.66 9.62
N TYR A 127 22.71 -5.55 10.27
CA TYR A 127 23.38 -5.25 11.54
C TYR A 127 24.34 -4.07 11.41
N ARG A 128 25.21 -4.07 10.38
CA ARG A 128 26.15 -2.96 10.13
C ARG A 128 25.43 -1.64 9.84
N LEU A 129 24.37 -1.66 9.04
CA LEU A 129 23.55 -0.47 8.77
C LEU A 129 22.90 0.08 10.04
N ASN A 130 22.39 -0.79 10.91
CA ASN A 130 21.83 -0.37 12.20
C ASN A 130 22.85 0.25 13.15
N MET A 131 24.14 -0.06 13.00
CA MET A 131 25.23 0.57 13.75
C MET A 131 25.64 1.92 13.17
N ASP A 132 25.23 2.26 11.93
CA ASP A 132 25.47 3.55 11.32
C ASP A 132 24.47 4.60 11.82
N GLU A 133 25.00 5.63 12.51
CA GLU A 133 24.20 6.70 13.10
C GLU A 133 23.38 7.48 12.05
N ARG A 134 23.95 7.75 10.88
CA ARG A 134 23.26 8.46 9.78
C ARG A 134 22.09 7.63 9.22
N PHE A 135 22.26 6.31 9.17
CA PHE A 135 21.18 5.42 8.73
C PHE A 135 20.04 5.41 9.74
N ARG A 136 20.34 5.33 11.06
CA ARG A 136 19.32 5.41 12.12
C ARG A 136 18.56 6.72 12.09
N GLU A 137 19.24 7.87 12.01
CA GLU A 137 18.62 9.19 11.87
C GLU A 137 17.71 9.29 10.64
N THR A 138 18.08 8.61 9.56
CA THR A 138 17.25 8.56 8.34
C THR A 138 16.00 7.74 8.55
N CYS A 139 16.11 6.59 9.20
CA CYS A 139 14.94 5.74 9.56
C CYS A 139 13.99 6.49 10.50
N GLU A 140 14.50 7.13 11.55
CA GLU A 140 13.72 7.93 12.50
C GLU A 140 12.93 9.06 11.79
N ARG A 141 13.54 9.74 10.83
CA ARG A 141 12.85 10.77 10.03
C ARG A 141 11.73 10.19 9.17
N PHE A 142 11.92 8.99 8.59
CA PHE A 142 10.87 8.33 7.84
C PHE A 142 9.71 7.89 8.74
N GLU A 143 10.01 7.33 9.91
CA GLU A 143 8.99 6.96 10.91
C GLU A 143 8.19 8.19 11.37
N GLN A 144 8.87 9.29 11.66
CA GLN A 144 8.22 10.53 12.04
C GLN A 144 7.30 11.06 10.94
N ALA A 145 7.76 11.07 9.69
CA ALA A 145 6.96 11.48 8.54
C ALA A 145 5.73 10.59 8.33
N GLU A 146 5.84 9.29 8.61
CA GLU A 146 4.73 8.35 8.52
C GLU A 146 3.69 8.58 9.64
N ILE A 147 4.14 8.83 10.87
CA ILE A 147 3.27 9.20 12.00
C ILE A 147 2.48 10.48 11.68
N GLU A 148 3.17 11.52 11.17
CA GLU A 148 2.54 12.78 10.77
C GLU A 148 1.51 12.56 9.65
N HIS A 149 1.87 11.79 8.62
CA HIS A 149 0.96 11.47 7.52
C HIS A 149 -0.30 10.75 8.01
N ASN A 150 -0.15 9.74 8.87
CA ASN A 150 -1.27 9.02 9.45
C ASN A 150 -2.15 9.93 10.32
N GLY A 151 -1.54 10.85 11.07
CA GLY A 151 -2.26 11.87 11.83
C GLY A 151 -3.10 12.80 10.94
N LEU A 152 -2.56 13.20 9.78
CA LEU A 152 -3.29 13.99 8.79
C LEU A 152 -4.47 13.23 8.17
N LEU A 153 -4.28 11.95 7.85
CA LEU A 153 -5.36 11.09 7.33
C LEU A 153 -6.51 10.97 8.33
N GLN A 154 -6.22 10.76 9.61
CA GLN A 154 -7.23 10.68 10.65
C GLN A 154 -7.99 12.01 10.82
N ARG A 155 -7.28 13.15 10.79
CA ARG A 155 -7.93 14.47 10.86
C ARG A 155 -8.82 14.72 9.65
N ASN A 156 -8.39 14.36 8.45
CA ASN A 156 -9.18 14.49 7.24
C ASN A 156 -10.46 13.64 7.29
N ALA A 157 -10.37 12.41 7.78
CA ALA A 157 -11.53 11.55 7.97
C ALA A 157 -12.53 12.16 8.97
N MET A 158 -12.04 12.68 10.10
CA MET A 158 -12.87 13.35 11.10
C MET A 158 -13.54 14.61 10.54
N LEU A 159 -12.80 15.45 9.79
CA LEU A 159 -13.34 16.65 9.15
C LEU A 159 -14.42 16.30 8.11
N THR A 160 -14.21 15.24 7.35
CA THR A 160 -15.17 14.77 6.35
C THR A 160 -16.47 14.34 7.03
N GLN A 161 -16.39 13.60 8.14
CA GLN A 161 -17.54 13.19 8.93
C GLN A 161 -18.28 14.41 9.51
N THR A 162 -17.56 15.35 10.12
CA THR A 162 -18.14 16.58 10.67
C THR A 162 -18.84 17.42 9.59
N ASN A 163 -18.25 17.54 8.41
CA ASN A 163 -18.86 18.25 7.29
C ASN A 163 -20.15 17.57 6.81
N LEU A 164 -20.20 16.24 6.81
CA LEU A 164 -21.41 15.50 6.47
C LEU A 164 -22.54 15.78 7.48
N GLU A 165 -22.23 15.73 8.78
CA GLU A 165 -23.19 16.03 9.86
C GLU A 165 -23.69 17.47 9.80
N LEU A 166 -22.81 18.44 9.56
CA LEU A 166 -23.18 19.84 9.37
C LEU A 166 -24.08 20.04 8.15
N THR A 167 -23.79 19.33 7.05
CA THR A 167 -24.61 19.40 5.83
C THR A 167 -26.03 18.89 6.09
N GLN A 168 -26.16 17.76 6.80
CA GLN A 168 -27.46 17.20 7.19
C GLN A 168 -28.22 18.16 8.09
N THR A 169 -27.56 18.70 9.12
CA THR A 169 -28.18 19.68 10.05
C THR A 169 -28.64 20.93 9.30
N ASN A 170 -27.86 21.46 8.37
CA ASN A 170 -28.23 22.60 7.55
C ASN A 170 -29.46 22.31 6.67
N GLN A 171 -29.56 21.11 6.10
CA GLN A 171 -30.73 20.68 5.32
C GLN A 171 -31.99 20.64 6.21
N GLU A 172 -31.88 20.05 7.42
CA GLU A 172 -32.99 19.99 8.38
C GLU A 172 -33.45 21.41 8.82
N LEU A 173 -32.50 22.31 9.09
CA LEU A 173 -32.79 23.69 9.44
C LEU A 173 -33.46 24.42 8.27
N THR A 174 -33.02 24.21 7.04
CA THR A 174 -33.65 24.82 5.87
C THR A 174 -35.11 24.40 5.72
N VAL A 175 -35.42 23.12 5.93
CA VAL A 175 -36.79 22.60 5.91
C VAL A 175 -37.63 23.25 7.02
N LYS A 176 -37.11 23.32 8.25
CA LYS A 176 -37.81 23.96 9.37
C LYS A 176 -38.09 25.45 9.14
N ILE A 177 -37.13 26.17 8.55
CA ILE A 177 -37.33 27.58 8.19
C ILE A 177 -38.49 27.71 7.19
N ALA A 178 -38.50 26.89 6.14
CA ALA A 178 -39.59 26.92 5.14
C ALA A 178 -40.98 26.61 5.77
N GLU A 179 -41.03 25.64 6.69
CA GLU A 179 -42.26 25.33 7.44
C GLU A 179 -42.74 26.51 8.31
N LEU A 180 -41.84 27.18 9.03
CA LEU A 180 -42.16 28.34 9.87
C LEU A 180 -42.59 29.53 9.02
N GLU A 181 -41.94 29.78 7.89
CA GLU A 181 -42.36 30.84 6.95
C GLU A 181 -43.77 30.59 6.40
N ALA A 182 -44.11 29.36 6.04
CA ALA A 182 -45.42 28.97 5.58
C ALA A 182 -46.50 29.18 6.67
N LEU A 183 -46.17 28.82 7.94
CA LEU A 183 -47.07 29.05 9.09
C LEU A 183 -47.30 30.55 9.37
N LEU A 184 -46.26 31.37 9.26
CA LEU A 184 -46.35 32.82 9.42
C LEU A 184 -47.22 33.44 8.31
N ALA A 185 -47.06 33.03 7.08
CA ALA A 185 -47.86 33.49 5.95
C ALA A 185 -49.34 33.11 6.12
N SER A 186 -49.65 31.94 6.63
CA SER A 186 -51.02 31.50 6.90
C SER A 186 -51.69 32.30 8.03
N ARG A 187 -50.94 32.69 9.07
CA ARG A 187 -51.44 33.52 10.17
C ARG A 187 -51.73 34.96 9.73
N SER A 188 -50.83 35.56 8.96
CA SER A 188 -51.02 36.93 8.46
C SER A 188 -52.22 37.07 7.52
N SER A 189 -52.63 35.98 6.84
CA SER A 189 -53.85 35.97 6.01
C SER A 189 -55.15 35.79 6.80
N THR A 190 -55.09 35.34 8.05
CA THR A 190 -56.26 35.20 8.93
C THR A 190 -56.56 36.46 9.77
N ASP A 191 -55.59 37.32 10.04
CA ASP A 191 -55.76 38.59 10.80
C ASP A 191 -56.22 39.78 9.92
N THR A 192 -56.44 39.57 8.63
CA THR A 192 -56.87 40.61 7.68
C THR A 192 -58.32 40.44 7.26
N LYS A 193 -59.14 39.66 7.99
CA LYS A 193 -60.55 39.51 7.85
C LYS A 193 -61.24 40.01 9.15
#